data_03d929d23fcb100a12ce11b520bdac3c
#
_entry.id   03d929d23fcb100a12ce11b520bdac3c
#
_cell.length_a   1.000
_cell.length_b   1.000
_cell.length_c   1.000
_cell.angle_alpha   90.00
_cell.angle_beta   90.00
_cell.angle_gamma   90.00
#
_symmetry.space_group_name_H-M   'P 1'
#
loop_
_entity.id
_entity.type
_entity.pdbx_description
1 polymer ?
#
loop_
_entity_poly.entity_id
_entity_poly.type
_entity_poly.pdbx_seq_one_letter_code
_entity_poly.pdbx_strand_id
1 'polypeptide(L)'
;IEKAVEHNMSSKKKRGASTISQQTAKNVFLWPGRSWIRKGFEVYFTALIELMWSKQRIMEVYLNSIEMGPGIYGAQAVAEDNFGKDAADLFRGECALIAATLPNPIKFSSKNPSGYMLKRKRQIEQQMKFIPSFPKEGEDIDPSTSAGGVYRNMK
;
A
#
# COMPACT_ATOMS: atom_id res chain seq x y z
N ILE A 1 -10.66 8.51 3.87
CA ILE A 1 -11.39 8.89 2.66
C ILE A 1 -11.92 10.31 2.81
N GLU A 2 -12.62 10.65 3.89
CA GLU A 2 -13.24 11.95 4.15
C GLU A 2 -12.24 13.12 4.02
N LYS A 3 -11.10 13.07 4.72
CA LYS A 3 -10.03 14.08 4.61
C LYS A 3 -9.44 14.23 3.20
N ALA A 4 -9.44 13.16 2.39
CA ALA A 4 -8.96 13.24 1.01
C ALA A 4 -10.02 13.90 0.10
N VAL A 5 -11.30 13.72 0.39
CA VAL A 5 -12.41 14.37 -0.33
C VAL A 5 -12.42 15.86 -0.05
N GLU A 6 -12.35 16.28 1.21
CA GLU A 6 -12.27 17.69 1.59
C GLU A 6 -11.07 18.40 0.96
N HIS A 7 -9.89 17.74 0.99
CA HIS A 7 -8.69 18.30 0.37
C HIS A 7 -8.84 18.42 -1.16
N ASN A 8 -9.52 17.47 -1.81
CA ASN A 8 -9.76 17.51 -3.25
C ASN A 8 -10.75 18.60 -3.66
N MET A 9 -11.64 19.02 -2.77
CA MET A 9 -12.57 20.14 -3.01
C MET A 9 -11.88 21.50 -2.92
N SER A 10 -10.85 21.63 -2.09
CA SER A 10 -10.15 22.90 -1.83
C SER A 10 -8.86 23.09 -2.64
N SER A 11 -8.35 22.06 -3.30
CA SER A 11 -7.05 22.05 -3.97
C SER A 11 -7.15 21.73 -5.47
N LYS A 12 -6.42 22.49 -6.30
CA LYS A 12 -6.26 22.19 -7.74
C LYS A 12 -5.58 20.82 -8.01
N LYS A 13 -4.92 20.23 -7.02
CA LYS A 13 -4.20 18.96 -7.13
C LYS A 13 -4.98 17.86 -6.42
N LYS A 14 -5.71 17.06 -7.19
CA LYS A 14 -6.47 15.90 -6.67
C LYS A 14 -5.53 14.88 -6.04
N ARG A 15 -5.78 14.49 -4.78
CA ARG A 15 -5.11 13.38 -4.11
C ARG A 15 -5.93 12.11 -4.28
N GLY A 16 -5.26 10.99 -4.49
CA GLY A 16 -5.91 9.69 -4.57
C GLY A 16 -6.52 9.29 -3.22
N ALA A 17 -7.78 8.86 -3.25
CA ALA A 17 -8.51 8.32 -2.10
C ALA A 17 -8.76 6.81 -2.22
N SER A 18 -8.07 6.14 -3.15
CA SER A 18 -8.24 4.70 -3.40
C SER A 18 -7.68 3.87 -2.25
N THR A 19 -8.44 2.85 -1.84
CA THR A 19 -8.01 1.84 -0.86
C THR A 19 -7.03 0.84 -1.47
N ILE A 20 -6.38 0.02 -0.63
CA ILE A 20 -5.52 -1.10 -1.09
C ILE A 20 -6.33 -2.04 -1.98
N SER A 21 -7.54 -2.42 -1.59
CA SER A 21 -8.42 -3.29 -2.39
C SER A 21 -8.74 -2.70 -3.77
N GLN A 22 -9.03 -1.40 -3.84
CA GLN A 22 -9.26 -0.72 -5.13
C GLN A 22 -8.00 -0.69 -6.00
N GLN A 23 -6.83 -0.48 -5.40
CA GLN A 23 -5.57 -0.52 -6.12
C GLN A 23 -5.27 -1.94 -6.63
N THR A 24 -5.52 -2.96 -5.80
CA THR A 24 -5.38 -4.37 -6.19
C THR A 24 -6.31 -4.71 -7.34
N ALA A 25 -7.60 -4.39 -7.22
CA ALA A 25 -8.58 -4.62 -8.28
C ALA A 25 -8.17 -3.95 -9.59
N LYS A 26 -7.72 -2.71 -9.52
CA LYS A 26 -7.25 -1.96 -10.68
C LYS A 26 -6.03 -2.61 -11.35
N ASN A 27 -5.04 -3.03 -10.56
CA ASN A 27 -3.78 -3.53 -11.11
C ASN A 27 -3.90 -4.95 -11.67
N VAL A 28 -4.80 -5.77 -11.11
CA VAL A 28 -4.94 -7.18 -11.48
C VAL A 28 -5.96 -7.39 -12.61
N PHE A 29 -7.07 -6.67 -12.60
CA PHE A 29 -8.22 -6.98 -13.47
C PHE A 29 -8.49 -5.93 -14.55
N LEU A 30 -7.83 -4.75 -14.50
CA LEU A 30 -8.17 -3.67 -15.39
C LEU A 30 -7.00 -3.25 -16.29
N TRP A 31 -7.38 -2.80 -17.49
CA TRP A 31 -6.45 -2.28 -18.49
C TRP A 31 -5.95 -0.87 -18.16
N PRO A 32 -4.81 -0.44 -18.73
CA PRO A 32 -4.31 0.92 -18.64
C PRO A 32 -5.30 1.93 -19.27
N GLY A 33 -5.32 3.16 -18.74
CA GLY A 33 -6.15 4.23 -19.27
C GLY A 33 -7.14 4.79 -18.26
N ARG A 34 -7.91 5.80 -18.67
CA ARG A 34 -8.92 6.48 -17.84
C ARG A 34 -10.25 6.49 -18.59
N SER A 35 -11.26 5.81 -18.04
CA SER A 35 -12.64 5.89 -18.52
C SER A 35 -13.60 5.71 -17.35
N TRP A 36 -14.82 6.21 -17.50
CA TRP A 36 -15.89 6.00 -16.53
C TRP A 36 -16.30 4.53 -16.43
N ILE A 37 -16.30 3.83 -17.57
CA ILE A 37 -16.58 2.39 -17.63
C ILE A 37 -15.57 1.63 -16.81
N ARG A 38 -14.27 1.92 -16.97
CA ARG A 38 -13.20 1.30 -16.18
C ARG A 38 -13.36 1.59 -14.69
N LYS A 39 -13.81 2.80 -14.31
CA LYS A 39 -14.08 3.13 -12.91
C LYS A 39 -15.24 2.31 -12.34
N GLY A 40 -16.25 2.03 -13.13
CA GLY A 40 -17.35 1.10 -12.77
C GLY A 40 -16.84 -0.31 -12.51
N PHE A 41 -15.99 -0.86 -13.39
CA PHE A 41 -15.35 -2.16 -13.20
C PHE A 41 -14.41 -2.19 -11.98
N GLU A 42 -13.71 -1.10 -11.69
CA GLU A 42 -12.88 -0.99 -10.48
C GLU A 42 -13.71 -1.20 -9.21
N VAL A 43 -14.87 -0.53 -9.13
CA VAL A 43 -15.79 -0.70 -7.99
C VAL A 43 -16.33 -2.13 -7.93
N TYR A 44 -16.75 -2.69 -9.05
CA TYR A 44 -17.28 -4.04 -9.14
C TYR A 44 -16.25 -5.09 -8.68
N PHE A 45 -15.03 -5.08 -9.24
CA PHE A 45 -13.98 -6.01 -8.84
C PHE A 45 -13.50 -5.78 -7.40
N THR A 46 -13.52 -4.53 -6.91
CA THR A 46 -13.21 -4.26 -5.50
C THR A 46 -14.23 -4.94 -4.58
N ALA A 47 -15.52 -4.86 -4.90
CA ALA A 47 -16.54 -5.53 -4.12
C ALA A 47 -16.38 -7.06 -4.16
N LEU A 48 -16.05 -7.63 -5.33
CA LEU A 48 -15.81 -9.06 -5.46
C LEU A 48 -14.62 -9.55 -4.62
N ILE A 49 -13.47 -8.88 -4.71
CA ILE A 49 -12.29 -9.31 -3.93
C ILE A 49 -12.50 -9.13 -2.42
N GLU A 50 -13.21 -8.08 -1.99
CA GLU A 50 -13.55 -7.87 -0.57
C GLU A 50 -14.51 -8.94 -0.04
N LEU A 51 -15.37 -9.48 -0.91
CA LEU A 51 -16.32 -10.56 -0.55
C LEU A 51 -15.65 -11.94 -0.57
N MET A 52 -14.76 -12.19 -1.54
CA MET A 52 -14.25 -13.53 -1.83
C MET A 52 -12.87 -13.80 -1.25
N TRP A 53 -12.06 -12.78 -1.00
CA TRP A 53 -10.68 -12.93 -0.55
C TRP A 53 -10.53 -12.52 0.91
N SER A 54 -9.67 -13.24 1.64
CA SER A 54 -9.22 -12.80 2.96
C SER A 54 -8.38 -11.52 2.85
N LYS A 55 -8.27 -10.78 3.95
CA LYS A 55 -7.41 -9.58 3.99
C LYS A 55 -5.94 -9.93 3.73
N GLN A 56 -5.50 -11.11 4.15
CA GLN A 56 -4.17 -11.66 3.87
C GLN A 56 -3.98 -11.81 2.36
N ARG A 57 -4.94 -12.43 1.67
CA ARG A 57 -4.87 -12.62 0.22
C ARG A 57 -4.87 -11.30 -0.55
N ILE A 58 -5.69 -10.35 -0.14
CA ILE A 58 -5.69 -9.01 -0.75
C ILE A 58 -4.31 -8.35 -0.60
N MET A 59 -3.70 -8.41 0.60
CA MET A 59 -2.39 -7.83 0.85
C MET A 59 -1.28 -8.55 0.09
N GLU A 60 -1.31 -9.87 0.03
CA GLU A 60 -0.37 -10.67 -0.74
C GLU A 60 -0.38 -10.27 -2.22
N VAL A 61 -1.57 -10.24 -2.83
CA VAL A 61 -1.70 -9.86 -4.25
C VAL A 61 -1.31 -8.40 -4.47
N TYR A 62 -1.67 -7.50 -3.54
CA TYR A 62 -1.25 -6.10 -3.58
C TYR A 62 0.27 -5.97 -3.61
N LEU A 63 0.97 -6.61 -2.67
CA LEU A 63 2.43 -6.53 -2.55
C LEU A 63 3.17 -7.17 -3.73
N ASN A 64 2.53 -8.10 -4.44
CA ASN A 64 3.11 -8.71 -5.64
C ASN A 64 2.78 -7.98 -6.94
N SER A 65 1.78 -7.08 -6.94
CA SER A 65 1.29 -6.44 -8.17
C SER A 65 1.49 -4.93 -8.25
N ILE A 66 1.76 -4.27 -7.11
CA ILE A 66 1.87 -2.81 -7.09
C ILE A 66 3.24 -2.34 -7.60
N GLU A 67 3.22 -1.22 -8.32
CA GLU A 67 4.44 -0.53 -8.72
C GLU A 67 5.13 0.10 -7.49
N MET A 68 6.39 -0.23 -7.27
CA MET A 68 7.22 0.21 -6.14
C MET A 68 8.44 1.04 -6.58
N GLY A 69 8.60 1.22 -7.87
CA GLY A 69 9.60 2.05 -8.55
C GLY A 69 9.25 2.13 -10.03
N PRO A 70 9.92 2.98 -10.84
CA PRO A 70 9.66 3.08 -12.27
C PRO A 70 9.81 1.73 -12.99
N GLY A 71 8.70 1.10 -13.36
CA GLY A 71 8.69 -0.22 -14.01
C GLY A 71 9.01 -1.41 -13.09
N ILE A 72 9.13 -1.20 -11.78
CA ILE A 72 9.41 -2.25 -10.79
C ILE A 72 8.11 -2.62 -10.08
N TYR A 73 7.65 -3.85 -10.30
CA TYR A 73 6.40 -4.34 -9.76
C TYR A 73 6.64 -5.46 -8.74
N GLY A 74 6.08 -5.30 -7.56
CA GLY A 74 6.13 -6.27 -6.49
C GLY A 74 7.30 -6.13 -5.53
N ALA A 75 7.12 -6.68 -4.33
CA ALA A 75 8.08 -6.56 -3.23
C ALA A 75 9.39 -7.29 -3.51
N GLN A 76 9.34 -8.45 -4.18
CA GLN A 76 10.54 -9.20 -4.56
C GLN A 76 11.40 -8.41 -5.54
N ALA A 77 10.79 -7.88 -6.61
CA ALA A 77 11.53 -7.13 -7.63
C ALA A 77 12.21 -5.88 -7.06
N VAL A 78 11.53 -5.14 -6.19
CA VAL A 78 12.14 -3.94 -5.57
C VAL A 78 13.22 -4.30 -4.56
N ALA A 79 13.11 -5.43 -3.86
CA ALA A 79 14.14 -5.93 -2.95
C ALA A 79 15.43 -6.30 -3.71
N GLU A 80 15.30 -7.01 -4.80
CA GLU A 80 16.43 -7.38 -5.66
C GLU A 80 17.08 -6.17 -6.33
N ASP A 81 16.28 -5.30 -6.98
CA ASP A 81 16.81 -4.16 -7.75
C ASP A 81 17.42 -3.07 -6.88
N ASN A 82 16.78 -2.75 -5.76
CA ASN A 82 17.18 -1.61 -4.92
C ASN A 82 18.09 -1.99 -3.75
N PHE A 83 18.03 -3.24 -3.27
CA PHE A 83 18.77 -3.69 -2.08
C PHE A 83 19.63 -4.93 -2.32
N GLY A 84 19.51 -5.60 -3.48
CA GLY A 84 20.32 -6.78 -3.85
C GLY A 84 20.07 -7.99 -2.96
N LYS A 85 18.85 -8.19 -2.48
CA LYS A 85 18.46 -9.29 -1.58
C LYS A 85 17.02 -9.74 -1.81
N ASP A 86 16.64 -10.88 -1.27
CA ASP A 86 15.26 -11.35 -1.27
C ASP A 86 14.35 -10.48 -0.40
N ALA A 87 13.07 -10.40 -0.76
CA ALA A 87 12.08 -9.63 0.01
C ALA A 87 11.97 -10.11 1.47
N ALA A 88 12.18 -11.42 1.71
CA ALA A 88 12.17 -12.00 3.06
C ALA A 88 13.34 -11.51 3.94
N ASP A 89 14.44 -11.09 3.32
CA ASP A 89 15.64 -10.62 4.02
C ASP A 89 15.70 -9.10 4.22
N LEU A 90 14.64 -8.40 3.81
CA LEU A 90 14.55 -6.95 4.01
C LEU A 90 14.49 -6.58 5.48
N PHE A 91 15.34 -5.65 5.89
CA PHE A 91 15.28 -5.06 7.23
C PHE A 91 14.06 -4.13 7.36
N ARG A 92 13.58 -3.97 8.60
CA ARG A 92 12.44 -3.08 8.90
C ARG A 92 12.59 -1.68 8.28
N GLY A 93 13.80 -1.12 8.30
CA GLY A 93 14.08 0.17 7.70
C GLY A 93 13.97 0.21 6.17
N GLU A 94 14.31 -0.88 5.50
CA GLU A 94 14.17 -1.02 4.05
C GLU A 94 12.69 -1.17 3.66
N CYS A 95 11.93 -1.98 4.41
CA CYS A 95 10.47 -2.08 4.25
C CYS A 95 9.79 -0.72 4.42
N ALA A 96 10.18 0.05 5.45
CA ALA A 96 9.66 1.39 5.68
C ALA A 96 10.00 2.36 4.55
N LEU A 97 11.17 2.21 3.95
CA LEU A 97 11.61 3.02 2.82
C LEU A 97 10.82 2.69 1.55
N ILE A 98 10.60 1.40 1.26
CA ILE A 98 9.73 0.95 0.16
C ILE A 98 8.31 1.49 0.39
N ALA A 99 7.75 1.34 1.59
CA ALA A 99 6.42 1.87 1.90
C ALA A 99 6.31 3.39 1.70
N ALA A 100 7.39 4.13 1.91
CA ALA A 100 7.45 5.57 1.66
C ALA A 100 7.40 5.92 0.16
N THR A 101 7.69 4.99 -0.78
CA THR A 101 7.60 5.21 -2.22
C THR A 101 6.16 5.13 -2.74
N LEU A 102 5.31 4.32 -2.10
CA LEU A 102 3.98 3.95 -2.61
C LEU A 102 3.05 5.12 -2.98
N PRO A 103 3.09 6.29 -2.32
CA PRO A 103 2.28 7.43 -2.74
C PRO A 103 2.62 7.96 -4.14
N ASN A 104 3.84 7.78 -4.61
CA ASN A 104 4.28 8.16 -5.96
C ASN A 104 5.56 7.40 -6.35
N PRO A 105 5.46 6.13 -6.77
CA PRO A 105 6.61 5.26 -7.06
C PRO A 105 7.45 5.74 -8.25
N ILE A 106 6.89 6.54 -9.13
CA ILE A 106 7.64 7.13 -10.26
C ILE A 106 8.59 8.25 -9.79
N LYS A 107 8.17 9.02 -8.76
CA LYS A 107 8.93 10.16 -8.26
C LYS A 107 9.87 9.80 -7.12
N PHE A 108 9.44 8.87 -6.28
CA PHE A 108 10.16 8.46 -5.08
C PHE A 108 10.93 7.18 -5.33
N SER A 109 12.20 7.16 -4.94
CA SER A 109 13.08 6.00 -5.10
C SER A 109 13.56 5.50 -3.74
N SER A 110 13.38 4.20 -3.47
CA SER A 110 13.96 3.56 -2.31
C SER A 110 15.46 3.29 -2.46
N LYS A 111 15.96 3.24 -3.70
CA LYS A 111 17.39 3.12 -4.01
C LYS A 111 18.15 4.41 -3.69
N ASN A 112 17.59 5.56 -4.06
CA ASN A 112 18.17 6.89 -3.86
C ASN A 112 17.16 7.80 -3.12
N PRO A 113 17.00 7.62 -1.80
CA PRO A 113 15.98 8.32 -1.06
C PRO A 113 16.32 9.79 -0.84
N SER A 114 15.36 10.68 -1.10
CA SER A 114 15.46 12.10 -0.76
C SER A 114 15.33 12.34 0.75
N GLY A 115 15.68 13.53 1.22
CA GLY A 115 15.50 13.93 2.62
C GLY A 115 14.05 13.79 3.12
N TYR A 116 13.07 14.07 2.24
CA TYR A 116 11.65 13.81 2.52
C TYR A 116 11.37 12.32 2.75
N MET A 117 11.92 11.45 1.89
CA MET A 117 11.77 10.00 2.00
C MET A 117 12.37 9.47 3.32
N LEU A 118 13.56 9.96 3.70
CA LEU A 118 14.20 9.57 4.95
C LEU A 118 13.41 10.02 6.19
N LYS A 119 12.79 11.21 6.15
CA LYS A 119 11.87 11.67 7.20
C LYS A 119 10.63 10.77 7.26
N ARG A 120 10.05 10.45 6.12
CA ARG A 120 8.86 9.58 6.02
C ARG A 120 9.15 8.16 6.50
N LYS A 121 10.31 7.60 6.11
CA LYS A 121 10.81 6.31 6.60
C LYS A 121 10.80 6.25 8.13
N ARG A 122 11.41 7.24 8.80
CA ARG A 122 11.45 7.29 10.28
C ARG A 122 10.06 7.30 10.92
N GLN A 123 9.12 8.03 10.33
CA GLN A 123 7.73 8.04 10.81
C GLN A 123 7.08 6.66 10.68
N ILE A 124 7.29 5.99 9.54
CA ILE A 124 6.75 4.65 9.30
C ILE A 124 7.39 3.65 10.26
N GLU A 125 8.71 3.67 10.46
CA GLU A 125 9.40 2.80 11.41
C GLU A 125 8.88 2.95 12.85
N GLN A 126 8.55 4.18 13.25
CA GLN A 126 7.91 4.41 14.55
C GLN A 126 6.51 3.79 14.61
N GLN A 127 5.69 3.97 13.57
CA GLN A 127 4.35 3.39 13.49
C GLN A 127 4.37 1.86 13.47
N MET A 128 5.34 1.26 12.80
CA MET A 128 5.52 -0.21 12.73
C MET A 128 5.72 -0.86 14.11
N LYS A 129 6.14 -0.11 15.13
CA LYS A 129 6.28 -0.64 16.51
C LYS A 129 4.93 -0.92 17.17
N PHE A 130 3.88 -0.26 16.71
CA PHE A 130 2.53 -0.34 17.29
C PHE A 130 1.59 -1.22 16.46
N ILE A 131 2.05 -1.73 15.31
CA ILE A 131 1.26 -2.61 14.46
C ILE A 131 1.63 -4.05 14.83
N PRO A 132 0.64 -4.90 15.19
CA PRO A 132 0.89 -6.32 15.40
C PRO A 132 1.40 -6.98 14.12
N SER A 133 2.06 -8.12 14.26
CA SER A 133 2.48 -8.93 13.11
C SER A 133 1.28 -9.25 12.22
N PHE A 134 1.49 -9.21 10.91
CA PHE A 134 0.44 -9.63 9.98
C PHE A 134 0.13 -11.11 10.24
N PRO A 135 -1.13 -11.50 10.40
CA PRO A 135 -1.48 -12.88 10.71
C PRO A 135 -1.03 -13.81 9.58
N LYS A 136 -0.53 -14.97 9.95
CA LYS A 136 -0.16 -16.02 9.00
C LYS A 136 -1.41 -16.66 8.39
N GLU A 137 -1.23 -17.34 7.28
CA GLU A 137 -2.33 -18.06 6.63
C GLU A 137 -2.96 -19.07 7.63
N GLY A 138 -4.28 -18.96 7.82
CA GLY A 138 -5.03 -19.78 8.79
C GLY A 138 -5.11 -19.23 10.22
N GLU A 139 -4.48 -18.10 10.53
CA GLU A 139 -4.69 -17.39 11.78
C GLU A 139 -5.87 -16.41 11.66
N ASP A 140 -6.84 -16.51 12.57
CA ASP A 140 -7.93 -15.55 12.66
C ASP A 140 -7.39 -14.17 13.11
N ILE A 141 -7.79 -13.14 12.38
CA ILE A 141 -7.51 -11.75 12.79
C ILE A 141 -8.44 -11.45 13.96
N ASP A 142 -7.90 -11.39 15.19
CA ASP A 142 -8.65 -10.89 16.33
C ASP A 142 -9.13 -9.45 16.04
N PRO A 143 -10.45 -9.21 15.98
CA PRO A 143 -11.01 -7.89 15.70
C PRO A 143 -10.58 -6.83 16.72
N SER A 144 -10.16 -7.23 17.93
CA SER A 144 -9.65 -6.32 18.97
C SER A 144 -8.24 -5.82 18.69
N THR A 145 -7.46 -6.57 17.92
CA THR A 145 -6.10 -6.25 17.47
C THR A 145 -6.06 -5.59 16.08
N SER A 146 -7.20 -5.50 15.40
CA SER A 146 -7.29 -4.78 14.14
C SER A 146 -6.94 -3.30 14.34
N ALA A 147 -6.29 -2.71 13.34
CA ALA A 147 -5.72 -1.35 13.39
C ALA A 147 -6.64 -0.23 13.94
N GLY A 148 -7.96 -0.47 13.99
CA GLY A 148 -8.93 0.41 14.63
C GLY A 148 -8.84 0.46 16.17
N GLY A 149 -8.35 -0.59 16.83
CA GLY A 149 -8.15 -0.62 18.28
C GLY A 149 -6.90 0.17 18.71
N VAL A 150 -5.83 0.11 17.93
CA VAL A 150 -4.56 0.78 18.22
C VAL A 150 -4.65 2.29 18.05
N TYR A 151 -5.41 2.77 17.05
CA TYR A 151 -5.55 4.20 16.79
C TYR A 151 -6.51 4.92 17.74
N ARG A 152 -7.39 4.20 18.45
CA ARG A 152 -8.35 4.80 19.39
C ARG A 152 -7.70 5.27 20.69
N ASN A 153 -6.53 4.76 21.04
CA ASN A 153 -5.78 5.10 22.25
C ASN A 153 -4.67 6.15 22.04
N MET A 154 -4.57 6.73 20.83
CA MET A 154 -3.60 7.79 20.48
C MET A 154 -4.29 9.18 20.44
N LYS A 155 -5.06 9.53 21.47
CA LYS A 155 -5.48 10.92 21.72
C LYS A 155 -4.53 11.59 22.67
#